data_32f9d65140f0a932f24004b4c174de68
#
_entry.id   32f9d65140f0a932f24004b4c174de68
#
_cell.length_a   1.000
_cell.length_b   1.000
_cell.length_c   1.000
_cell.angle_alpha   90.00
_cell.angle_beta   90.00
_cell.angle_gamma   90.00
#
_symmetry.space_group_name_H-M   'P 1'
#
loop_
_entity.id
_entity.type
_entity.pdbx_description
1 polymer ?
#
loop_
_entity_poly.entity_id
_entity_poly.type
_entity_poly.pdbx_seq_one_letter_code
_entity_poly.pdbx_strand_id
1 'polypeptide(L)'
;MRLARSSVTVAALAVAGATMLAACSGGSSSKATSGTPSTALGGAFGSIPAAATGPQHTGTVTWAEAPGTAPTWILPLVSSAADSDNDINFFEEQMWRPLYWFGNGVEPSQTPAMSLADAPTWSNGDKTVSITLKSSYKWSDGQPVTSRDVLFFFDEVKAAIAEDPANWGPYSPGLGIPDEVANVATPTASTVVFTLKQAVNPGWFLDDELSTVVPMPAHAWAKASDSGPMLDFTVPANATKIYNYLSKASMSLNTYTSNPLWQVVDGPYTLTSFNASTGAYTMAPNPSYGGPHAAKIPTLQAVPFTSDTAEFDAVRAGSIDVGYLPLDDIKQVKIVESSGYNVFGYPGFFFNYVTYNFADKTGDFNNIIAQLYIRQAIAHLEDEQGYIKAFFGGAGGQAYGPIPAVPTSPYTPADAVTDPYPFSVADAISLLRSHGWTINTSGTDTCAKAGTGPGECGAGIPAGTPLAFNLIYSTSPAIIGEEVTDLASEAASAGITIHLQSSNYNYIITYYDDPVPTGKPYINKWAMEDFGGFVDSTYPTTLGVFNGPGAENEGDYNNPTANALINASVVGGNPTAVKAEASFLTENQPGLFQPDVDYVAVWKKDLSGPQASFATLTQLNLNPEYWYFTG
;
A
#
# COMPACT_ATOMS: atom_id res chain seq x y z
N MET A 1 28.62 31.14 37.58
CA MET A 1 27.64 32.23 37.69
C MET A 1 26.26 31.58 37.75
N ARG A 2 25.60 31.70 38.88
CA ARG A 2 24.26 31.10 39.14
C ARG A 2 23.18 32.06 38.67
N LEU A 3 22.09 31.53 38.03
CA LEU A 3 20.76 32.16 37.93
C LEU A 3 19.76 31.03 37.67
N ALA A 4 19.01 30.68 38.61
CA ALA A 4 17.74 31.10 39.18
C ALA A 4 16.53 30.47 38.40
N ARG A 5 15.92 29.47 39.07
CA ARG A 5 14.64 28.84 38.69
C ARG A 5 13.49 29.80 39.06
N SER A 6 12.55 29.97 38.15
CA SER A 6 11.23 30.53 38.45
C SER A 6 10.16 29.48 38.26
N SER A 7 9.55 29.10 39.36
CA SER A 7 8.37 28.25 39.45
C SER A 7 7.12 29.07 39.15
N VAL A 8 6.27 28.62 38.21
CA VAL A 8 4.91 29.17 38.05
C VAL A 8 3.93 28.09 38.51
N THR A 9 3.24 28.40 39.56
CA THR A 9 2.15 27.62 40.16
C THR A 9 0.86 27.96 39.42
N VAL A 10 0.20 26.97 38.81
CA VAL A 10 -1.16 27.12 38.29
C VAL A 10 -2.13 26.46 39.25
N ALA A 11 -3.06 27.28 39.76
CA ALA A 11 -4.11 26.88 40.66
C ALA A 11 -5.23 26.15 39.92
N ALA A 12 -5.61 25.01 40.46
CA ALA A 12 -6.78 24.27 40.03
C ALA A 12 -8.07 24.89 40.60
N LEU A 13 -9.03 25.21 39.74
CA LEU A 13 -10.42 25.48 40.14
C LEU A 13 -11.25 24.24 39.88
N ALA A 14 -11.66 23.59 40.94
CA ALA A 14 -12.69 22.56 40.93
C ALA A 14 -14.08 23.22 40.95
N VAL A 15 -14.95 22.87 40.01
CA VAL A 15 -16.38 23.15 40.12
C VAL A 15 -17.11 21.78 40.10
N ALA A 16 -17.66 21.48 41.25
CA ALA A 16 -18.56 20.36 41.43
C ALA A 16 -19.99 20.77 41.02
N GLY A 17 -20.63 19.93 40.24
CA GLY A 17 -22.05 20.02 39.90
C GLY A 17 -22.65 18.63 39.80
N ALA A 18 -23.44 18.28 40.83
CA ALA A 18 -24.03 16.98 41.03
C ALA A 18 -25.43 16.87 40.42
N THR A 19 -25.75 15.60 40.04
CA THR A 19 -27.05 14.94 40.05
C THR A 19 -28.07 15.25 38.95
N MET A 20 -28.46 14.22 38.16
CA MET A 20 -29.69 13.45 38.40
C MET A 20 -29.68 12.11 37.67
N LEU A 21 -29.84 11.04 38.42
CA LEU A 21 -30.25 9.72 37.93
C LEU A 21 -31.69 9.75 37.46
N ALA A 22 -31.94 9.19 36.28
CA ALA A 22 -33.24 8.60 35.98
C ALA A 22 -33.02 7.27 35.26
N ALA A 23 -33.23 6.20 35.98
CA ALA A 23 -33.31 4.86 35.45
C ALA A 23 -34.56 4.69 34.60
N CYS A 24 -34.41 4.16 33.39
CA CYS A 24 -35.47 3.41 32.72
C CYS A 24 -34.85 2.18 32.06
N SER A 25 -35.10 1.07 32.69
CA SER A 25 -34.91 -0.27 32.12
C SER A 25 -35.85 -0.48 30.93
N GLY A 26 -35.31 -0.84 29.81
CA GLY A 26 -36.06 -1.30 28.66
C GLY A 26 -35.14 -2.10 27.78
N GLY A 27 -35.01 -3.40 28.08
CA GLY A 27 -34.31 -4.32 27.22
C GLY A 27 -35.05 -4.47 25.89
N SER A 28 -34.39 -4.12 24.82
CA SER A 28 -34.71 -4.62 23.50
C SER A 28 -33.37 -5.05 22.88
N SER A 29 -33.21 -6.36 22.79
CA SER A 29 -32.21 -6.99 21.95
C SER A 29 -32.46 -6.53 20.51
N SER A 30 -31.73 -5.51 20.06
CA SER A 30 -31.63 -5.23 18.65
C SER A 30 -30.80 -6.36 18.04
N LYS A 31 -31.44 -7.24 17.28
CA LYS A 31 -30.77 -8.09 16.30
C LYS A 31 -29.92 -7.17 15.44
N ALA A 32 -28.63 -7.45 15.38
CA ALA A 32 -27.77 -6.89 14.37
C ALA A 32 -28.40 -7.22 13.01
N THR A 33 -28.97 -6.24 12.37
CA THR A 33 -29.31 -6.32 10.96
C THR A 33 -27.97 -6.33 10.23
N SER A 34 -27.65 -7.47 9.64
CA SER A 34 -26.61 -7.56 8.62
C SER A 34 -26.95 -6.54 7.54
N GLY A 35 -26.32 -5.38 7.58
CA GLY A 35 -26.42 -4.40 6.52
C GLY A 35 -25.84 -5.04 5.27
N THR A 36 -26.60 -5.06 4.20
CA THR A 36 -26.08 -5.38 2.87
C THR A 36 -24.99 -4.36 2.60
N PRO A 37 -23.75 -4.78 2.23
CA PRO A 37 -22.70 -3.83 1.86
C PRO A 37 -23.24 -2.92 0.77
N SER A 38 -23.06 -1.62 0.93
CA SER A 38 -23.44 -0.66 -0.10
C SER A 38 -22.47 -0.86 -1.27
N THR A 39 -22.94 -1.46 -2.35
CA THR A 39 -22.23 -1.56 -3.63
C THR A 39 -22.20 -0.21 -4.37
N ALA A 40 -22.76 0.83 -3.77
CA ALA A 40 -22.71 2.17 -4.32
C ALA A 40 -21.43 2.85 -3.84
N LEU A 41 -20.56 3.18 -4.77
CA LEU A 41 -19.50 4.16 -4.62
C LEU A 41 -20.10 5.51 -4.19
N GLY A 42 -20.34 5.61 -2.96
CA GLY A 42 -20.71 6.78 -2.23
C GLY A 42 -20.14 6.53 -0.86
N GLY A 43 -18.88 6.89 -0.68
CA GLY A 43 -18.28 6.93 0.64
C GLY A 43 -19.10 7.82 1.58
N ALA A 44 -18.64 8.05 2.77
CA ALA A 44 -19.28 8.90 3.79
C ALA A 44 -19.69 10.30 3.26
N PHE A 45 -19.26 10.70 2.06
CA PHE A 45 -19.42 12.02 1.46
C PHE A 45 -20.28 12.05 0.17
N GLY A 46 -21.03 11.01 -0.11
CA GLY A 46 -21.99 11.00 -1.20
C GLY A 46 -21.43 10.55 -2.55
N SER A 47 -22.00 11.02 -3.65
CA SER A 47 -21.62 10.62 -4.99
C SER A 47 -20.46 11.46 -5.52
N ILE A 48 -19.71 10.90 -6.49
CA ILE A 48 -18.64 11.61 -7.21
C ILE A 48 -19.17 12.97 -7.71
N PRO A 49 -18.50 14.08 -7.37
CA PRO A 49 -18.88 15.40 -7.86
C PRO A 49 -18.91 15.45 -9.38
N ALA A 50 -19.89 16.16 -9.93
CA ALA A 50 -19.98 16.34 -11.38
C ALA A 50 -18.78 17.12 -11.92
N ALA A 51 -18.40 16.85 -13.18
CA ALA A 51 -17.38 17.62 -13.87
C ALA A 51 -17.78 19.11 -13.95
N ALA A 52 -16.83 19.98 -13.69
CA ALA A 52 -17.03 21.41 -13.90
C ALA A 52 -17.33 21.70 -15.38
N THR A 53 -18.25 22.62 -15.63
CA THR A 53 -18.69 23.01 -16.97
C THR A 53 -18.30 24.44 -17.26
N GLY A 54 -17.83 24.71 -18.47
CA GLY A 54 -17.43 26.05 -18.89
C GLY A 54 -16.35 26.02 -19.97
N PRO A 55 -15.90 27.17 -20.45
CA PRO A 55 -14.76 27.26 -21.35
C PRO A 55 -13.50 26.73 -20.70
N GLN A 56 -12.78 25.86 -21.39
CA GLN A 56 -11.51 25.34 -20.90
C GLN A 56 -10.44 26.45 -20.99
N HIS A 57 -9.63 26.55 -19.95
CA HIS A 57 -8.44 27.39 -19.95
C HIS A 57 -7.22 26.67 -19.36
N THR A 58 -6.05 27.20 -19.62
CA THR A 58 -4.78 26.68 -19.12
C THR A 58 -4.41 27.31 -17.79
N GLY A 59 -3.61 26.61 -16.99
CA GLY A 59 -3.13 27.09 -15.70
C GLY A 59 -2.08 26.14 -15.12
N THR A 60 -1.47 26.53 -14.04
CA THR A 60 -0.68 25.62 -13.20
C THR A 60 -1.62 24.88 -12.28
N VAL A 61 -1.47 23.57 -12.19
CA VAL A 61 -2.09 22.77 -11.14
C VAL A 61 -1.05 22.49 -10.07
N THR A 62 -1.39 22.83 -8.84
CA THR A 62 -0.63 22.46 -7.64
C THR A 62 -1.29 21.28 -6.98
N TRP A 63 -0.52 20.23 -6.72
CA TRP A 63 -1.00 19.11 -5.91
C TRP A 63 -0.20 18.97 -4.61
N ALA A 64 -0.85 18.47 -3.57
CA ALA A 64 -0.22 18.17 -2.30
C ALA A 64 0.37 16.76 -2.32
N GLU A 65 1.63 16.64 -1.89
CA GLU A 65 2.23 15.36 -1.52
C GLU A 65 2.16 15.19 0.00
N ALA A 66 1.78 14.00 0.43
CA ALA A 66 1.66 13.67 1.83
C ALA A 66 3.03 13.75 2.57
N PRO A 67 3.03 13.93 3.89
CA PRO A 67 4.26 13.98 4.66
C PRO A 67 5.08 12.70 4.55
N GLY A 68 6.38 12.85 4.25
CA GLY A 68 7.31 11.73 4.18
C GLY A 68 7.33 10.97 2.85
N THR A 69 6.58 11.43 1.83
CA THR A 69 6.43 10.75 0.53
C THR A 69 7.17 11.46 -0.62
N ALA A 70 8.02 12.44 -0.31
CA ALA A 70 8.80 13.15 -1.33
C ALA A 70 9.72 12.20 -2.11
N PRO A 71 9.80 12.32 -3.46
CA PRO A 71 10.58 11.40 -4.28
C PRO A 71 12.07 11.35 -3.91
N THR A 72 12.59 10.14 -3.76
CA THR A 72 14.00 9.85 -3.46
C THR A 72 14.67 9.01 -4.53
N TRP A 73 13.91 8.55 -5.51
CA TRP A 73 14.30 7.68 -6.61
C TRP A 73 13.63 8.12 -7.91
N ILE A 74 14.17 7.76 -9.09
CA ILE A 74 13.59 8.13 -10.39
C ILE A 74 13.69 7.02 -11.44
N LEU A 75 14.46 5.95 -11.19
CA LEU A 75 14.55 4.83 -12.12
C LEU A 75 13.31 3.94 -11.98
N PRO A 76 12.51 3.68 -13.03
CA PRO A 76 11.31 2.84 -12.95
C PRO A 76 11.63 1.33 -12.80
N LEU A 77 12.66 1.02 -12.06
CA LEU A 77 13.04 -0.25 -11.48
C LEU A 77 13.31 0.06 -10.01
N VAL A 78 12.25 -0.01 -9.20
CA VAL A 78 12.24 0.54 -7.84
C VAL A 78 12.84 -0.48 -6.88
N SER A 79 13.77 -0.01 -6.06
CA SER A 79 14.37 -0.78 -4.96
C SER A 79 13.46 -0.72 -3.73
N SER A 80 13.36 -1.80 -2.94
CA SER A 80 12.65 -1.80 -1.64
C SER A 80 13.12 -0.68 -0.70
N ALA A 81 14.38 -0.25 -0.82
CA ALA A 81 14.93 0.86 -0.01
C ALA A 81 14.43 2.25 -0.44
N ALA A 82 13.77 2.36 -1.58
CA ALA A 82 13.25 3.60 -2.17
C ALA A 82 11.79 3.45 -2.59
N ASP A 83 11.17 2.34 -2.21
CA ASP A 83 9.77 2.09 -2.52
C ASP A 83 8.89 3.08 -1.76
N SER A 84 8.09 3.82 -2.50
CA SER A 84 7.01 4.62 -1.97
C SER A 84 5.95 4.77 -3.05
N ASP A 85 4.70 4.71 -2.66
CA ASP A 85 3.56 4.89 -3.56
C ASP A 85 3.65 6.19 -4.36
N ASN A 86 4.18 7.24 -3.76
CA ASN A 86 4.32 8.52 -4.43
C ASN A 86 5.46 8.54 -5.45
N ASP A 87 6.57 7.87 -5.18
CA ASP A 87 7.67 7.79 -6.14
C ASP A 87 7.19 7.10 -7.41
N ILE A 88 6.50 5.98 -7.27
CA ILE A 88 6.00 5.19 -8.40
C ILE A 88 4.85 5.93 -9.08
N ASN A 89 3.75 6.18 -8.36
CA ASN A 89 2.47 6.54 -8.96
C ASN A 89 2.36 8.01 -9.38
N PHE A 90 2.93 8.94 -8.61
CA PHE A 90 2.80 10.37 -8.88
C PHE A 90 4.01 10.95 -9.59
N PHE A 91 5.17 10.34 -9.45
CA PHE A 91 6.40 10.84 -10.03
C PHE A 91 6.81 10.03 -11.26
N GLU A 92 7.08 8.74 -11.10
CA GLU A 92 7.60 7.91 -12.19
C GLU A 92 6.56 7.61 -13.26
N GLU A 93 5.33 7.26 -12.90
CA GLU A 93 4.28 6.92 -13.85
C GLU A 93 3.81 8.11 -14.71
N GLN A 94 4.08 9.34 -14.27
CA GLN A 94 3.86 10.51 -15.14
C GLN A 94 4.89 10.58 -16.27
N MET A 95 6.07 9.96 -16.08
CA MET A 95 7.18 9.99 -17.04
C MET A 95 7.27 8.69 -17.85
N TRP A 96 6.98 7.55 -17.24
CA TRP A 96 7.07 6.24 -17.90
C TRP A 96 5.82 5.41 -17.66
N ARG A 97 5.31 4.77 -18.71
CA ARG A 97 4.10 3.96 -18.65
C ARG A 97 4.42 2.47 -18.56
N PRO A 98 3.76 1.74 -17.65
CA PRO A 98 3.87 0.29 -17.61
C PRO A 98 3.20 -0.38 -18.82
N LEU A 99 3.51 -1.64 -19.06
CA LEU A 99 2.86 -2.43 -20.10
C LEU A 99 1.34 -2.45 -19.93
N TYR A 100 0.86 -2.57 -18.70
CA TYR A 100 -0.55 -2.63 -18.37
C TYR A 100 -0.86 -1.62 -17.27
N TRP A 101 -1.88 -0.81 -17.51
CA TRP A 101 -2.34 0.23 -16.60
C TRP A 101 -3.57 -0.24 -15.85
N PHE A 102 -3.59 -0.02 -14.56
CA PHE A 102 -4.70 -0.27 -13.67
C PHE A 102 -5.17 1.02 -13.02
N GLY A 103 -6.45 1.11 -12.70
CA GLY A 103 -7.09 2.32 -12.19
C GLY A 103 -7.80 3.11 -13.28
N ASN A 104 -8.08 4.35 -13.03
CA ASN A 104 -8.97 5.22 -13.80
C ASN A 104 -10.45 4.91 -13.55
N GLY A 105 -10.77 4.63 -12.32
CA GLY A 105 -12.09 4.35 -11.78
C GLY A 105 -11.97 3.98 -10.32
N VAL A 106 -13.09 3.91 -9.65
CA VAL A 106 -13.16 3.52 -8.24
C VAL A 106 -13.28 2.01 -8.02
N GLU A 107 -13.19 1.24 -9.09
CA GLU A 107 -13.13 -0.22 -9.01
C GLU A 107 -11.75 -0.70 -9.50
N PRO A 108 -11.13 -1.67 -8.81
CA PRO A 108 -9.85 -2.23 -9.22
C PRO A 108 -10.02 -2.96 -10.55
N SER A 109 -9.59 -2.34 -11.63
CA SER A 109 -9.72 -2.91 -12.96
C SER A 109 -8.63 -2.40 -13.91
N GLN A 110 -8.26 -3.23 -14.85
CA GLN A 110 -7.35 -2.85 -15.93
C GLN A 110 -7.99 -1.76 -16.80
N THR A 111 -7.19 -0.77 -17.20
CA THR A 111 -7.56 0.26 -18.15
C THR A 111 -6.83 0.06 -19.48
N PRO A 112 -7.37 -0.77 -20.41
CA PRO A 112 -6.67 -1.13 -21.64
C PRO A 112 -6.31 0.08 -22.51
N ALA A 113 -7.10 1.15 -22.46
CA ALA A 113 -6.82 2.36 -23.26
C ALA A 113 -5.50 3.03 -22.85
N MET A 114 -5.15 3.01 -21.56
CA MET A 114 -3.93 3.64 -21.01
C MET A 114 -2.73 2.69 -21.00
N SER A 115 -2.95 1.38 -21.12
CA SER A 115 -1.90 0.38 -21.21
C SER A 115 -1.04 0.58 -22.45
N LEU A 116 0.26 0.40 -22.32
CA LEU A 116 1.21 0.48 -23.44
C LEU A 116 1.06 -0.70 -24.43
N ALA A 117 0.56 -1.83 -23.93
CA ALA A 117 0.32 -3.04 -24.71
C ALA A 117 -1.17 -3.36 -24.89
N ASP A 118 -1.48 -4.13 -25.94
CA ASP A 118 -2.77 -4.77 -26.11
C ASP A 118 -2.90 -5.97 -25.15
N ALA A 119 -4.12 -6.47 -24.95
CA ALA A 119 -4.36 -7.63 -24.09
C ALA A 119 -3.45 -8.80 -24.48
N PRO A 120 -2.80 -9.48 -23.53
CA PRO A 120 -1.86 -10.55 -23.83
C PRO A 120 -2.57 -11.77 -24.41
N THR A 121 -1.87 -12.54 -25.25
CA THR A 121 -2.36 -13.79 -25.82
C THR A 121 -1.63 -14.97 -25.18
N TRP A 122 -2.39 -15.87 -24.57
CA TRP A 122 -1.88 -17.07 -23.91
C TRP A 122 -1.92 -18.29 -24.82
N SER A 123 -0.94 -19.18 -24.66
CA SER A 123 -0.82 -20.42 -25.42
C SER A 123 0.00 -21.46 -24.66
N ASN A 124 0.13 -22.65 -25.22
CA ASN A 124 0.91 -23.74 -24.64
C ASN A 124 0.47 -24.12 -23.21
N GLY A 125 -0.85 -24.09 -22.93
CA GLY A 125 -1.39 -24.37 -21.60
C GLY A 125 -0.86 -23.39 -20.55
N ASP A 126 -0.98 -22.10 -20.84
CA ASP A 126 -0.59 -20.96 -19.99
C ASP A 126 0.89 -20.89 -19.61
N LYS A 127 1.75 -21.49 -20.47
CA LYS A 127 3.22 -21.39 -20.36
C LYS A 127 3.83 -20.40 -21.34
N THR A 128 3.05 -19.79 -22.20
CA THR A 128 3.56 -18.82 -23.18
C THR A 128 2.60 -17.67 -23.25
N VAL A 129 3.12 -16.46 -23.00
CA VAL A 129 2.37 -15.22 -23.15
C VAL A 129 3.02 -14.35 -24.21
N SER A 130 2.22 -13.91 -25.17
CA SER A 130 2.62 -13.01 -26.25
C SER A 130 1.97 -11.65 -26.06
N ILE A 131 2.80 -10.61 -26.05
CA ILE A 131 2.44 -9.22 -25.79
C ILE A 131 2.69 -8.41 -27.06
N THR A 132 1.70 -7.61 -27.49
CA THR A 132 1.82 -6.70 -28.62
C THR A 132 1.81 -5.27 -28.13
N LEU A 133 2.89 -4.53 -28.37
CA LEU A 133 3.01 -3.11 -28.03
C LEU A 133 2.20 -2.27 -29.03
N LYS A 134 1.53 -1.24 -28.51
CA LYS A 134 0.79 -0.28 -29.33
C LYS A 134 1.75 0.66 -30.07
N SER A 135 1.55 0.83 -31.35
CA SER A 135 2.41 1.65 -32.22
C SER A 135 2.29 3.16 -31.96
N SER A 136 1.32 3.59 -31.17
CA SER A 136 1.14 5.01 -30.83
C SER A 136 2.18 5.53 -29.86
N TYR A 137 2.72 4.68 -28.97
CA TYR A 137 3.68 5.10 -27.94
C TYR A 137 5.08 5.32 -28.52
N LYS A 138 5.66 6.47 -28.16
CA LYS A 138 7.00 6.89 -28.55
C LYS A 138 7.68 7.55 -27.36
N TRP A 139 8.97 7.41 -27.35
CA TRP A 139 9.84 8.19 -26.48
C TRP A 139 9.81 9.68 -26.83
N SER A 140 10.09 10.54 -25.89
CA SER A 140 10.10 12.02 -26.07
C SER A 140 11.09 12.49 -27.14
N ASP A 141 12.10 11.71 -27.46
CA ASP A 141 13.07 11.94 -28.54
C ASP A 141 12.56 11.48 -29.93
N GLY A 142 11.35 10.95 -30.00
CA GLY A 142 10.68 10.51 -31.22
C GLY A 142 10.92 9.06 -31.64
N GLN A 143 11.77 8.32 -30.93
CA GLN A 143 11.95 6.88 -31.19
C GLN A 143 10.71 6.10 -30.74
N PRO A 144 10.33 5.02 -31.46
CA PRO A 144 9.21 4.18 -31.03
C PRO A 144 9.58 3.39 -29.76
N VAL A 145 8.60 3.15 -28.89
CA VAL A 145 8.75 2.12 -27.84
C VAL A 145 8.70 0.74 -28.51
N THR A 146 9.63 -0.12 -28.18
CA THR A 146 9.84 -1.41 -28.86
C THR A 146 9.95 -2.58 -27.90
N SER A 147 9.84 -3.80 -28.43
CA SER A 147 10.07 -5.04 -27.69
C SER A 147 11.48 -5.12 -27.07
N ARG A 148 12.45 -4.38 -27.63
CA ARG A 148 13.80 -4.30 -27.09
C ARG A 148 13.84 -3.52 -25.78
N ASP A 149 12.96 -2.54 -25.59
CA ASP A 149 12.87 -1.74 -24.38
C ASP A 149 12.25 -2.57 -23.21
N VAL A 150 11.33 -3.48 -23.53
CA VAL A 150 10.81 -4.48 -22.58
C VAL A 150 11.87 -5.52 -22.22
N LEU A 151 12.62 -6.03 -23.20
CA LEU A 151 13.72 -6.96 -22.94
C LEU A 151 14.82 -6.30 -22.08
N PHE A 152 15.08 -5.01 -22.31
CA PHE A 152 16.04 -4.25 -21.52
C PHE A 152 15.62 -4.15 -20.05
N PHE A 153 14.36 -3.80 -19.76
CA PHE A 153 13.84 -3.83 -18.40
C PHE A 153 14.05 -5.20 -17.75
N PHE A 154 13.69 -6.27 -18.45
CA PHE A 154 13.81 -7.62 -17.91
C PHE A 154 15.26 -8.04 -17.59
N ASP A 155 16.22 -7.69 -18.46
CA ASP A 155 17.62 -8.01 -18.22
C ASP A 155 18.22 -7.15 -17.11
N GLU A 156 17.78 -5.89 -16.95
CA GLU A 156 18.18 -5.04 -15.81
C GLU A 156 17.58 -5.51 -14.49
N VAL A 157 16.32 -5.98 -14.45
CA VAL A 157 15.74 -6.64 -13.25
C VAL A 157 16.60 -7.83 -12.84
N LYS A 158 16.99 -8.69 -13.77
CA LYS A 158 17.88 -9.83 -13.47
C LYS A 158 19.24 -9.39 -12.93
N ALA A 159 19.78 -8.29 -13.45
CA ALA A 159 21.04 -7.74 -12.96
C ALA A 159 20.88 -7.16 -11.55
N ALA A 160 19.79 -6.46 -11.29
CA ALA A 160 19.47 -5.85 -10.01
C ALA A 160 19.37 -6.91 -8.89
N ILE A 161 18.50 -7.92 -9.06
CA ILE A 161 18.29 -8.98 -8.05
C ILE A 161 19.51 -9.91 -7.90
N ALA A 162 20.34 -10.06 -8.93
CA ALA A 162 21.57 -10.84 -8.81
C ALA A 162 22.61 -10.17 -7.89
N GLU A 163 22.56 -8.85 -7.73
CA GLU A 163 23.38 -8.12 -6.76
C GLU A 163 22.74 -8.10 -5.37
N ASP A 164 21.44 -7.82 -5.30
CA ASP A 164 20.66 -7.83 -4.07
C ASP A 164 19.17 -8.02 -4.43
N PRO A 165 18.47 -9.02 -3.88
CA PRO A 165 17.04 -9.20 -4.06
C PRO A 165 16.22 -7.93 -3.78
N ALA A 166 16.59 -7.13 -2.78
CA ALA A 166 15.96 -5.88 -2.41
C ALA A 166 16.12 -4.74 -3.45
N ASN A 167 16.91 -4.95 -4.51
CA ASN A 167 17.04 -3.97 -5.59
C ASN A 167 15.82 -3.90 -6.52
N TRP A 168 14.85 -4.78 -6.35
CA TRP A 168 13.56 -4.70 -7.02
C TRP A 168 12.44 -5.11 -6.06
N GLY A 169 11.66 -4.12 -5.59
CA GLY A 169 10.61 -4.30 -4.57
C GLY A 169 9.61 -5.41 -4.88
N PRO A 170 9.06 -5.53 -6.12
CA PRO A 170 8.10 -6.58 -6.44
C PRO A 170 8.66 -8.03 -6.49
N TYR A 171 9.95 -8.24 -6.23
CA TYR A 171 10.58 -9.54 -6.40
C TYR A 171 10.15 -10.57 -5.36
N SER A 172 9.57 -11.67 -5.81
CA SER A 172 9.27 -12.86 -4.99
C SER A 172 10.16 -14.05 -5.41
N PRO A 173 11.10 -14.51 -4.57
CA PRO A 173 12.03 -15.58 -4.93
C PRO A 173 11.31 -16.88 -5.37
N GLY A 174 11.66 -17.36 -6.56
CA GLY A 174 11.14 -18.62 -7.11
C GLY A 174 9.81 -18.55 -7.84
N LEU A 175 9.12 -17.41 -7.80
CA LEU A 175 7.85 -17.16 -8.50
C LEU A 175 7.91 -15.82 -9.25
N GLY A 176 7.01 -15.63 -10.21
CA GLY A 176 6.90 -14.38 -10.93
C GLY A 176 8.08 -14.01 -11.82
N ILE A 177 8.19 -12.73 -12.13
CA ILE A 177 9.30 -12.16 -12.89
C ILE A 177 10.48 -11.91 -11.93
N PRO A 178 11.73 -12.27 -12.32
CA PRO A 178 12.11 -12.97 -13.54
C PRO A 178 12.17 -14.49 -13.39
N ASP A 179 11.95 -15.02 -12.18
CA ASP A 179 12.26 -16.41 -11.84
C ASP A 179 11.39 -17.43 -12.57
N GLU A 180 10.12 -17.12 -12.78
CA GLU A 180 9.21 -18.00 -13.56
C GLU A 180 9.51 -17.97 -15.06
N VAL A 181 10.24 -16.96 -15.54
CA VAL A 181 10.51 -16.77 -16.96
C VAL A 181 11.71 -17.62 -17.41
N ALA A 182 11.45 -18.60 -18.29
CA ALA A 182 12.50 -19.42 -18.88
C ALA A 182 13.18 -18.72 -20.08
N ASN A 183 12.44 -17.90 -20.84
CA ASN A 183 12.97 -17.18 -22.00
C ASN A 183 12.10 -15.98 -22.35
N VAL A 184 12.73 -14.91 -22.81
CA VAL A 184 12.07 -13.77 -23.44
C VAL A 184 12.55 -13.66 -24.88
N ALA A 185 11.62 -13.64 -25.82
CA ALA A 185 11.90 -13.45 -27.23
C ALA A 185 11.25 -12.17 -27.77
N THR A 186 11.91 -11.52 -28.70
CA THR A 186 11.45 -10.30 -29.39
C THR A 186 11.36 -10.53 -30.90
N PRO A 187 10.36 -11.34 -31.36
CA PRO A 187 10.30 -11.76 -32.77
C PRO A 187 10.06 -10.61 -33.74
N THR A 188 9.45 -9.53 -33.28
CA THR A 188 9.30 -8.28 -34.04
C THR A 188 9.57 -7.09 -33.13
N ALA A 189 9.68 -5.90 -33.69
CA ALA A 189 9.87 -4.67 -32.91
C ALA A 189 8.69 -4.35 -31.96
N SER A 190 7.51 -4.91 -32.21
CA SER A 190 6.32 -4.68 -31.39
C SER A 190 5.84 -5.91 -30.62
N THR A 191 6.53 -7.04 -30.70
CA THR A 191 6.07 -8.28 -30.06
C THR A 191 7.11 -8.80 -29.09
N VAL A 192 6.69 -9.06 -27.85
CA VAL A 192 7.46 -9.75 -26.82
C VAL A 192 6.77 -11.07 -26.50
N VAL A 193 7.54 -12.14 -26.36
CA VAL A 193 7.02 -13.46 -26.00
C VAL A 193 7.79 -13.98 -24.80
N PHE A 194 7.09 -14.14 -23.68
CA PHE A 194 7.61 -14.80 -22.50
C PHE A 194 7.25 -16.30 -22.56
N THR A 195 8.25 -17.13 -22.35
CA THR A 195 8.06 -18.58 -22.14
C THR A 195 8.33 -18.86 -20.67
N LEU A 196 7.35 -19.41 -19.97
CA LEU A 196 7.38 -19.67 -18.54
C LEU A 196 7.84 -21.10 -18.25
N LYS A 197 8.44 -21.34 -17.10
CA LYS A 197 8.91 -22.65 -16.62
C LYS A 197 7.74 -23.60 -16.36
N GLN A 198 6.63 -23.08 -15.84
CA GLN A 198 5.39 -23.82 -15.57
C GLN A 198 4.17 -23.03 -16.04
N ALA A 199 2.99 -23.64 -15.97
CA ALA A 199 1.74 -22.95 -16.19
C ALA A 199 1.43 -22.06 -14.98
N VAL A 200 1.05 -20.81 -15.25
CA VAL A 200 0.65 -19.84 -14.23
C VAL A 200 -0.83 -19.48 -14.40
N ASN A 201 -1.39 -18.80 -13.41
CA ASN A 201 -2.69 -18.17 -13.57
C ASN A 201 -2.54 -16.94 -14.46
N PRO A 202 -3.23 -16.86 -15.63
CA PRO A 202 -3.11 -15.71 -16.52
C PRO A 202 -3.55 -14.37 -15.90
N GLY A 203 -4.55 -14.38 -15.01
CA GLY A 203 -4.98 -13.19 -14.28
C GLY A 203 -3.88 -12.67 -13.38
N TRP A 204 -3.38 -13.52 -12.51
CA TRP A 204 -2.25 -13.19 -11.65
C TRP A 204 -1.06 -12.64 -12.44
N PHE A 205 -0.59 -13.37 -13.45
CA PHE A 205 0.60 -12.97 -14.19
C PHE A 205 0.40 -11.67 -14.98
N LEU A 206 -0.83 -11.36 -15.39
CA LEU A 206 -1.15 -10.07 -16.00
C LEU A 206 -1.17 -8.94 -14.97
N ASP A 207 -1.87 -9.16 -13.87
CA ASP A 207 -2.23 -8.10 -12.92
C ASP A 207 -1.10 -7.81 -11.93
N ASP A 208 -0.32 -8.81 -11.52
CA ASP A 208 0.74 -8.65 -10.53
C ASP A 208 2.14 -8.60 -11.16
N GLU A 209 2.36 -9.32 -12.27
CA GLU A 209 3.70 -9.44 -12.82
C GLU A 209 3.92 -8.54 -14.05
N LEU A 210 3.05 -8.62 -15.05
CA LEU A 210 3.21 -7.82 -16.26
C LEU A 210 2.89 -6.34 -16.07
N SER A 211 2.09 -5.99 -15.07
CA SER A 211 1.81 -4.60 -14.68
C SER A 211 3.03 -3.88 -14.11
N THR A 212 3.96 -4.62 -13.48
CA THR A 212 5.21 -4.05 -12.94
C THR A 212 6.26 -3.79 -14.01
N VAL A 213 6.05 -4.30 -15.23
CA VAL A 213 7.00 -4.14 -16.33
C VAL A 213 6.87 -2.75 -16.96
N VAL A 214 7.83 -1.89 -16.71
CA VAL A 214 7.94 -0.56 -17.30
C VAL A 214 9.05 -0.58 -18.36
N PRO A 215 8.73 -0.51 -19.67
CA PRO A 215 9.74 -0.46 -20.71
C PRO A 215 10.73 0.68 -20.48
N MET A 216 12.02 0.42 -20.64
CA MET A 216 13.08 1.42 -20.46
C MET A 216 13.77 1.72 -21.80
N PRO A 217 14.14 2.99 -22.11
CA PRO A 217 14.67 3.37 -23.41
C PRO A 217 16.08 2.80 -23.64
N ALA A 218 16.16 1.56 -24.12
CA ALA A 218 17.41 0.85 -24.34
C ALA A 218 18.40 1.63 -25.22
N HIS A 219 17.88 2.36 -26.22
CA HIS A 219 18.70 3.18 -27.13
C HIS A 219 19.37 4.39 -26.43
N ALA A 220 18.89 4.81 -25.25
CA ALA A 220 19.42 5.94 -24.50
C ALA A 220 20.16 5.51 -23.21
N TRP A 221 19.68 4.44 -22.56
CA TRP A 221 20.11 4.05 -21.21
C TRP A 221 21.09 2.88 -21.15
N ALA A 222 21.21 2.06 -22.21
CA ALA A 222 22.08 0.88 -22.20
C ALA A 222 23.57 1.27 -22.24
N LYS A 223 24.05 2.01 -21.24
CA LYS A 223 25.46 2.49 -21.08
C LYS A 223 25.86 2.48 -19.61
N ALA A 224 27.16 2.45 -19.35
CA ALA A 224 27.72 2.39 -18.00
C ALA A 224 28.36 3.71 -17.52
N SER A 225 28.21 4.80 -18.27
CA SER A 225 28.62 6.16 -17.90
C SER A 225 28.04 7.19 -18.87
N ASP A 226 28.04 8.47 -18.50
CA ASP A 226 27.44 9.56 -19.30
C ASP A 226 27.97 9.62 -20.75
N SER A 227 29.27 9.49 -20.93
CA SER A 227 29.93 9.53 -22.23
C SER A 227 30.35 8.16 -22.77
N GLY A 228 29.95 7.09 -22.09
CA GLY A 228 30.26 5.71 -22.49
C GLY A 228 29.53 5.27 -23.76
N PRO A 229 30.04 4.26 -24.46
CA PRO A 229 29.35 3.66 -25.58
C PRO A 229 28.12 2.89 -25.08
N MET A 230 27.16 2.69 -25.99
CA MET A 230 26.05 1.76 -25.78
C MET A 230 26.62 0.35 -25.63
N LEU A 231 26.14 -0.38 -24.65
CA LEU A 231 26.53 -1.75 -24.35
C LEU A 231 25.42 -2.72 -24.80
N ASP A 232 25.84 -3.95 -25.09
CA ASP A 232 24.89 -5.04 -25.29
C ASP A 232 24.41 -5.53 -23.90
N PHE A 233 23.23 -5.11 -23.50
CA PHE A 233 22.64 -5.42 -22.22
C PHE A 233 22.23 -6.90 -22.09
N THR A 234 22.11 -7.64 -23.20
CA THR A 234 21.82 -9.08 -23.15
C THR A 234 23.02 -9.89 -22.61
N VAL A 235 24.17 -9.25 -22.47
CA VAL A 235 25.35 -9.83 -21.82
C VAL A 235 25.28 -9.50 -20.32
N PRO A 236 25.14 -10.49 -19.41
CA PRO A 236 24.92 -10.23 -17.98
C PRO A 236 25.92 -9.27 -17.33
N ALA A 237 27.22 -9.39 -17.65
CA ALA A 237 28.24 -8.49 -17.13
C ALA A 237 28.11 -7.03 -17.62
N ASN A 238 27.41 -6.79 -18.72
CA ASN A 238 27.08 -5.44 -19.18
C ASN A 238 25.80 -4.94 -18.49
N ALA A 239 24.76 -5.78 -18.36
CA ALA A 239 23.55 -5.44 -17.61
C ALA A 239 23.91 -5.00 -16.19
N THR A 240 24.73 -5.75 -15.46
CA THR A 240 25.23 -5.32 -14.12
C THR A 240 25.89 -3.93 -14.15
N LYS A 241 26.72 -3.61 -15.15
CA LYS A 241 27.34 -2.29 -15.25
C LYS A 241 26.35 -1.19 -15.55
N ILE A 242 25.33 -1.48 -16.37
CA ILE A 242 24.28 -0.55 -16.74
C ILE A 242 23.40 -0.30 -15.51
N TYR A 243 22.92 -1.35 -14.84
CA TYR A 243 22.15 -1.23 -13.62
C TYR A 243 22.85 -0.36 -12.56
N ASN A 244 24.11 -0.65 -12.27
CA ASN A 244 24.90 0.11 -11.31
C ASN A 244 25.06 1.59 -11.69
N TYR A 245 25.15 1.89 -12.98
CA TYR A 245 25.19 3.27 -13.45
C TYR A 245 23.83 3.96 -13.31
N LEU A 246 22.74 3.31 -13.70
CA LEU A 246 21.37 3.85 -13.62
C LEU A 246 20.93 4.03 -12.17
N SER A 247 21.14 3.02 -11.33
CA SER A 247 20.84 3.06 -9.90
C SER A 247 21.57 4.21 -9.19
N LYS A 248 22.88 4.35 -9.44
CA LYS A 248 23.65 5.48 -8.91
C LYS A 248 23.16 6.84 -9.40
N ALA A 249 22.75 6.94 -10.67
CA ALA A 249 22.19 8.16 -11.23
C ALA A 249 20.84 8.48 -10.61
N SER A 250 20.02 7.45 -10.31
CA SER A 250 18.72 7.58 -9.64
C SER A 250 18.85 8.14 -8.23
N MET A 251 19.87 7.77 -7.47
CA MET A 251 20.14 8.34 -6.15
C MET A 251 20.68 9.78 -6.17
N SER A 252 20.95 10.32 -7.36
CA SER A 252 21.60 11.64 -7.51
C SER A 252 20.56 12.76 -7.73
N LEU A 253 19.72 13.01 -6.72
CA LEU A 253 18.57 13.92 -6.77
C LEU A 253 18.87 15.30 -7.40
N ASN A 254 20.05 15.87 -7.12
CA ASN A 254 20.46 17.18 -7.66
C ASN A 254 20.65 17.19 -9.18
N THR A 255 20.65 16.03 -9.83
CA THR A 255 20.89 15.91 -11.27
C THR A 255 19.66 15.57 -12.08
N TYR A 256 18.50 15.35 -11.44
CA TYR A 256 17.31 14.84 -12.11
C TYR A 256 16.90 15.63 -13.36
N THR A 257 16.94 16.94 -13.31
CA THR A 257 16.59 17.79 -14.46
C THR A 257 17.73 18.03 -15.45
N SER A 258 18.97 17.84 -15.03
CA SER A 258 20.17 18.05 -15.88
C SER A 258 20.71 16.78 -16.50
N ASN A 259 20.37 15.61 -15.96
CA ASN A 259 20.80 14.33 -16.49
C ASN A 259 19.94 13.96 -17.71
N PRO A 260 20.53 13.80 -18.90
CA PRO A 260 19.78 13.48 -20.12
C PRO A 260 19.10 12.11 -20.09
N LEU A 261 19.46 11.20 -19.17
CA LEU A 261 18.76 9.93 -18.99
C LEU A 261 17.27 10.17 -18.73
N TRP A 262 16.98 11.02 -17.75
CA TRP A 262 15.63 11.24 -17.25
C TRP A 262 14.75 12.12 -18.15
N GLN A 263 15.30 12.58 -19.27
CA GLN A 263 14.56 13.37 -20.27
C GLN A 263 13.96 12.48 -21.38
N VAL A 264 14.30 11.19 -21.42
CA VAL A 264 13.74 10.23 -22.39
C VAL A 264 12.59 9.48 -21.72
N VAL A 265 11.38 9.93 -22.00
CA VAL A 265 10.14 9.48 -21.36
C VAL A 265 9.07 9.10 -22.40
N ASP A 266 8.14 8.22 -22.06
CA ASP A 266 6.99 7.85 -22.90
C ASP A 266 5.64 8.15 -22.24
N GLY A 267 5.66 8.63 -21.00
CA GLY A 267 4.49 9.07 -20.25
C GLY A 267 3.99 10.47 -20.67
N PRO A 268 2.87 10.95 -20.05
CA PRO A 268 2.21 12.21 -20.42
C PRO A 268 2.99 13.47 -20.05
N TYR A 269 3.95 13.39 -19.15
CA TYR A 269 4.71 14.52 -18.64
C TYR A 269 6.22 14.29 -18.67
N THR A 270 6.97 15.39 -18.64
CA THR A 270 8.43 15.42 -18.47
C THR A 270 8.78 16.29 -17.28
N LEU A 271 9.82 15.91 -16.55
CA LEU A 271 10.32 16.65 -15.39
C LEU A 271 11.03 17.93 -15.85
N THR A 272 10.63 19.09 -15.31
CA THR A 272 11.22 20.40 -15.66
C THR A 272 11.95 21.07 -14.50
N SER A 273 11.58 20.79 -13.27
CA SER A 273 12.34 21.17 -12.08
C SER A 273 12.22 20.13 -10.97
N PHE A 274 13.25 20.04 -10.14
CA PHE A 274 13.28 19.20 -8.95
C PHE A 274 14.11 19.86 -7.86
N ASN A 275 13.58 19.94 -6.65
CA ASN A 275 14.29 20.45 -5.48
C ASN A 275 14.72 19.30 -4.58
N ALA A 276 16.00 18.94 -4.65
CA ALA A 276 16.53 17.81 -3.89
C ALA A 276 16.46 17.94 -2.36
N SER A 277 16.21 19.15 -1.85
CA SER A 277 16.10 19.38 -0.38
C SER A 277 14.68 19.20 0.14
N THR A 278 13.68 19.43 -0.70
CA THR A 278 12.27 19.39 -0.30
C THR A 278 11.48 18.30 -1.01
N GLY A 279 11.99 17.75 -2.13
CA GLY A 279 11.27 16.86 -3.02
C GLY A 279 10.30 17.57 -3.96
N ALA A 280 10.07 18.88 -3.82
CA ALA A 280 9.16 19.62 -4.70
C ALA A 280 9.62 19.56 -6.17
N TYR A 281 8.67 19.31 -7.08
CA TYR A 281 8.98 19.23 -8.50
C TYR A 281 7.93 19.89 -9.39
N THR A 282 8.31 20.15 -10.64
CA THR A 282 7.37 20.55 -11.68
C THR A 282 7.55 19.70 -12.92
N MET A 283 6.42 19.45 -13.60
CA MET A 283 6.38 18.74 -14.86
C MET A 283 5.65 19.55 -15.93
N ALA A 284 6.01 19.31 -17.19
CA ALA A 284 5.35 19.86 -18.36
C ALA A 284 4.89 18.72 -19.29
N PRO A 285 3.85 18.95 -20.12
CA PRO A 285 3.37 17.95 -21.06
C PRO A 285 4.46 17.39 -21.98
N ASN A 286 4.47 16.07 -22.15
CA ASN A 286 5.26 15.41 -23.18
C ASN A 286 4.51 15.46 -24.52
N PRO A 287 4.96 16.24 -25.53
CA PRO A 287 4.27 16.34 -26.82
C PRO A 287 4.32 15.05 -27.64
N SER A 288 5.20 14.11 -27.29
CA SER A 288 5.34 12.80 -27.95
C SER A 288 4.48 11.71 -27.32
N TYR A 289 3.78 11.99 -26.21
CA TYR A 289 2.95 11.02 -25.52
C TYR A 289 1.89 10.41 -26.46
N GLY A 290 1.90 9.09 -26.56
CA GLY A 290 1.04 8.31 -27.48
C GLY A 290 -0.22 7.72 -26.86
N GLY A 291 -0.50 8.02 -25.58
CA GLY A 291 -1.67 7.54 -24.87
C GLY A 291 -2.96 8.29 -25.25
N PRO A 292 -4.12 7.93 -24.63
CA PRO A 292 -5.44 8.38 -25.09
C PRO A 292 -5.73 9.87 -24.84
N HIS A 293 -5.03 10.51 -23.90
CA HIS A 293 -5.31 11.88 -23.47
C HIS A 293 -4.02 12.70 -23.45
N ALA A 294 -3.93 13.65 -24.38
CA ALA A 294 -2.84 14.63 -24.32
C ALA A 294 -3.03 15.55 -23.10
N ALA A 295 -1.99 15.73 -22.31
CA ALA A 295 -2.01 16.60 -21.14
C ALA A 295 -2.37 18.04 -21.51
N LYS A 296 -3.35 18.62 -20.82
CA LYS A 296 -3.86 19.97 -21.07
C LYS A 296 -3.31 21.01 -20.09
N ILE A 297 -2.84 20.54 -18.94
CA ILE A 297 -2.21 21.38 -17.91
C ILE A 297 -0.77 21.63 -18.29
N PRO A 298 -0.37 22.88 -18.59
CA PRO A 298 0.99 23.19 -19.05
C PRO A 298 2.05 23.07 -17.94
N THR A 299 1.65 23.16 -16.67
CA THR A 299 2.53 23.03 -15.52
C THR A 299 1.82 22.27 -14.41
N LEU A 300 2.37 21.15 -14.08
CA LEU A 300 1.98 20.33 -12.93
C LEU A 300 3.04 20.53 -11.85
N GLN A 301 2.65 20.98 -10.66
CA GLN A 301 3.56 21.30 -9.57
C GLN A 301 3.21 20.47 -8.33
N ALA A 302 4.12 19.60 -7.91
CA ALA A 302 4.01 18.88 -6.66
C ALA A 302 4.58 19.71 -5.51
N VAL A 303 3.84 19.74 -4.40
CA VAL A 303 4.18 20.51 -3.20
C VAL A 303 4.19 19.55 -2.01
N PRO A 304 5.38 19.10 -1.57
CA PRO A 304 5.51 18.25 -0.38
C PRO A 304 5.19 19.02 0.89
N PHE A 305 4.47 18.35 1.78
CA PHE A 305 4.15 18.86 3.12
C PHE A 305 4.94 18.11 4.20
N THR A 306 5.13 18.77 5.35
CA THR A 306 5.83 18.17 6.51
C THR A 306 4.87 17.66 7.57
N SER A 307 3.56 17.94 7.42
CA SER A 307 2.48 17.46 8.28
C SER A 307 1.14 17.60 7.56
N ASP A 308 0.19 16.75 7.91
CA ASP A 308 -1.20 16.84 7.45
C ASP A 308 -1.87 18.16 7.80
N THR A 309 -1.56 18.72 9.00
CA THR A 309 -2.03 20.05 9.40
C THR A 309 -1.56 21.15 8.44
N ALA A 310 -0.31 21.07 7.98
CA ALA A 310 0.23 22.07 7.04
C ALA A 310 -0.43 21.96 5.65
N GLU A 311 -0.71 20.74 5.18
CA GLU A 311 -1.45 20.48 3.96
C GLU A 311 -2.88 21.03 4.08
N PHE A 312 -3.60 20.66 5.14
CA PHE A 312 -4.96 21.11 5.39
C PHE A 312 -5.08 22.64 5.46
N ASP A 313 -4.13 23.31 6.12
CA ASP A 313 -4.08 24.79 6.14
C ASP A 313 -3.86 25.38 4.73
N ALA A 314 -3.06 24.72 3.88
CA ALA A 314 -2.85 25.14 2.51
C ALA A 314 -4.10 24.95 1.63
N VAL A 315 -4.84 23.86 1.82
CA VAL A 315 -6.15 23.64 1.19
C VAL A 315 -7.13 24.74 1.64
N ARG A 316 -7.25 24.98 2.94
CA ARG A 316 -8.13 26.05 3.46
C ARG A 316 -7.77 27.44 2.94
N ALA A 317 -6.49 27.70 2.73
CA ALA A 317 -6.00 28.97 2.16
C ALA A 317 -6.21 29.05 0.64
N GLY A 318 -6.65 27.97 -0.02
CA GLY A 318 -6.84 27.92 -1.47
C GLY A 318 -5.54 27.89 -2.27
N SER A 319 -4.39 27.52 -1.64
CA SER A 319 -3.07 27.53 -2.28
C SER A 319 -2.72 26.20 -2.97
N ILE A 320 -3.51 25.15 -2.77
CA ILE A 320 -3.41 23.85 -3.43
C ILE A 320 -4.64 23.62 -4.31
N ASP A 321 -4.45 23.08 -5.50
CA ASP A 321 -5.56 22.80 -6.43
C ASP A 321 -6.11 21.37 -6.23
N VAL A 322 -5.23 20.41 -5.92
CA VAL A 322 -5.56 19.01 -5.63
C VAL A 322 -4.82 18.60 -4.37
N GLY A 323 -5.52 18.00 -3.44
CA GLY A 323 -4.97 17.51 -2.18
C GLY A 323 -5.88 16.44 -1.59
N TYR A 324 -5.73 16.22 -0.31
CA TYR A 324 -6.53 15.27 0.44
C TYR A 324 -7.11 15.92 1.69
N LEU A 325 -8.08 15.30 2.31
CA LEU A 325 -8.57 15.70 3.63
C LEU A 325 -8.07 14.67 4.65
N PRO A 326 -7.18 15.07 5.57
CA PRO A 326 -6.76 14.19 6.65
C PRO A 326 -7.97 13.69 7.46
N LEU A 327 -7.94 12.42 7.90
CA LEU A 327 -9.06 11.84 8.66
C LEU A 327 -9.36 12.59 9.95
N ASP A 328 -8.35 13.13 10.62
CA ASP A 328 -8.51 13.98 11.81
C ASP A 328 -9.36 15.23 11.54
N ASP A 329 -9.33 15.70 10.29
CA ASP A 329 -10.05 16.89 9.84
C ASP A 329 -11.37 16.56 9.12
N ILE A 330 -11.78 15.30 9.09
CA ILE A 330 -12.97 14.81 8.37
C ILE A 330 -14.23 15.58 8.74
N LYS A 331 -14.35 16.04 9.97
CA LYS A 331 -15.47 16.84 10.45
C LYS A 331 -15.53 18.24 9.81
N GLN A 332 -14.47 18.64 9.11
CA GLN A 332 -14.35 19.96 8.46
C GLN A 332 -14.71 19.95 6.96
N VAL A 333 -15.21 18.85 6.42
CA VAL A 333 -15.66 18.72 5.00
C VAL A 333 -16.43 19.95 4.52
N LYS A 334 -17.44 20.42 5.29
CA LYS A 334 -18.24 21.58 4.90
C LYS A 334 -17.45 22.89 4.80
N ILE A 335 -16.38 23.02 5.58
CA ILE A 335 -15.49 24.18 5.52
C ILE A 335 -14.69 24.12 4.21
N VAL A 336 -14.15 22.97 3.88
CA VAL A 336 -13.41 22.74 2.61
C VAL A 336 -14.33 22.97 1.41
N GLU A 337 -15.54 22.42 1.40
CA GLU A 337 -16.53 22.65 0.35
C GLU A 337 -16.91 24.13 0.17
N SER A 338 -17.04 24.86 1.31
CA SER A 338 -17.35 26.31 1.28
C SER A 338 -16.15 27.15 0.82
N SER A 339 -14.93 26.62 0.94
CA SER A 339 -13.71 27.25 0.43
C SER A 339 -13.47 27.03 -1.08
N GLY A 340 -14.44 26.41 -1.78
CA GLY A 340 -14.40 26.27 -3.23
C GLY A 340 -13.86 24.92 -3.73
N TYR A 341 -13.82 23.92 -2.86
CA TYR A 341 -13.38 22.58 -3.23
C TYR A 341 -14.54 21.58 -3.38
N ASN A 342 -14.32 20.59 -4.20
CA ASN A 342 -15.01 19.31 -4.14
C ASN A 342 -14.32 18.45 -3.10
N VAL A 343 -15.09 17.62 -2.40
CA VAL A 343 -14.60 16.58 -1.48
C VAL A 343 -15.26 15.27 -1.87
N PHE A 344 -14.46 14.22 -1.97
CA PHE A 344 -14.96 12.90 -2.31
C PHE A 344 -14.16 11.83 -1.59
N GLY A 345 -14.85 11.03 -0.75
CA GLY A 345 -14.29 9.84 -0.13
C GLY A 345 -14.56 8.61 -1.00
N TYR A 346 -13.57 7.77 -1.17
CA TYR A 346 -13.69 6.50 -1.89
C TYR A 346 -12.84 5.42 -1.22
N PRO A 347 -13.32 4.17 -1.20
CA PRO A 347 -12.57 3.08 -0.59
C PRO A 347 -11.33 2.75 -1.43
N GLY A 348 -10.22 2.49 -0.78
CA GLY A 348 -9.03 1.90 -1.39
C GLY A 348 -9.20 0.39 -1.58
N PHE A 349 -8.40 -0.20 -2.47
CA PHE A 349 -8.31 -1.65 -2.61
C PHE A 349 -7.02 -2.11 -1.96
N PHE A 350 -7.07 -2.28 -0.65
CA PHE A 350 -5.94 -2.63 0.21
C PHE A 350 -6.48 -3.32 1.47
N PHE A 351 -5.60 -3.84 2.28
CA PHE A 351 -5.92 -4.30 3.64
C PHE A 351 -4.95 -3.72 4.64
N ASN A 352 -5.48 -3.24 5.75
CA ASN A 352 -4.70 -2.82 6.91
C ASN A 352 -4.57 -3.97 7.90
N TYR A 353 -3.44 -4.06 8.59
CA TYR A 353 -3.26 -5.11 9.58
C TYR A 353 -2.09 -4.83 10.53
N VAL A 354 -2.18 -5.36 11.74
CA VAL A 354 -1.03 -5.49 12.63
C VAL A 354 -0.31 -6.79 12.31
N THR A 355 0.95 -6.70 11.92
CA THR A 355 1.80 -7.87 11.64
C THR A 355 2.19 -8.59 12.93
N TYR A 356 2.25 -9.90 12.92
CA TYR A 356 2.77 -10.74 14.00
C TYR A 356 4.11 -11.34 13.62
N ASN A 357 5.15 -11.15 14.44
CA ASN A 357 6.46 -11.76 14.20
C ASN A 357 6.54 -13.18 14.76
N PHE A 358 6.33 -14.18 13.92
CA PHE A 358 6.41 -15.60 14.29
C PHE A 358 7.83 -16.07 14.58
N ALA A 359 8.86 -15.26 14.30
CA ALA A 359 10.27 -15.56 14.60
C ALA A 359 10.76 -14.91 15.91
N ASP A 360 10.04 -13.95 16.50
CA ASP A 360 10.47 -13.26 17.72
C ASP A 360 10.41 -14.19 18.94
N LYS A 361 11.56 -14.46 19.53
CA LYS A 361 11.71 -15.30 20.73
C LYS A 361 11.69 -14.52 22.03
N THR A 362 11.53 -13.21 21.97
CA THR A 362 11.49 -12.34 23.15
C THR A 362 10.22 -12.66 23.95
N GLY A 363 10.36 -13.03 25.20
CA GLY A 363 9.23 -13.40 26.05
C GLY A 363 8.41 -14.61 25.57
N ASP A 364 9.01 -15.50 24.78
CA ASP A 364 8.33 -16.64 24.13
C ASP A 364 7.25 -16.24 23.11
N PHE A 365 7.29 -15.03 22.54
CA PHE A 365 6.26 -14.51 21.65
C PHE A 365 5.99 -15.44 20.46
N ASN A 366 7.03 -15.95 19.81
CA ASN A 366 6.88 -16.90 18.70
C ASN A 366 6.03 -18.13 19.06
N ASN A 367 6.16 -18.66 20.29
CA ASN A 367 5.37 -19.80 20.76
C ASN A 367 3.94 -19.37 21.10
N ILE A 368 3.76 -18.17 21.65
CA ILE A 368 2.46 -17.59 22.01
C ILE A 368 1.64 -17.32 20.75
N ILE A 369 2.21 -16.58 19.79
CA ILE A 369 1.48 -16.17 18.57
C ILE A 369 1.24 -17.35 17.60
N ALA A 370 2.03 -18.41 17.68
CA ALA A 370 1.78 -19.64 16.93
C ALA A 370 0.46 -20.31 17.32
N GLN A 371 -0.07 -20.04 18.53
CA GLN A 371 -1.34 -20.57 18.97
C GLN A 371 -2.50 -19.82 18.31
N LEU A 372 -3.32 -20.49 17.51
CA LEU A 372 -4.44 -19.88 16.81
C LEU A 372 -5.40 -19.16 17.78
N TYR A 373 -5.71 -19.77 18.93
CA TYR A 373 -6.62 -19.18 19.90
C TYR A 373 -6.11 -17.84 20.48
N ILE A 374 -4.79 -17.59 20.50
CA ILE A 374 -4.23 -16.29 20.90
C ILE A 374 -4.56 -15.23 19.86
N ARG A 375 -4.35 -15.53 18.57
CA ARG A 375 -4.70 -14.62 17.47
C ARG A 375 -6.20 -14.33 17.44
N GLN A 376 -7.02 -15.37 17.65
CA GLN A 376 -8.47 -15.22 17.79
C GLN A 376 -8.85 -14.36 19.00
N ALA A 377 -8.17 -14.53 20.15
CA ALA A 377 -8.42 -13.70 21.32
C ALA A 377 -8.06 -12.24 21.08
N ILE A 378 -6.96 -11.97 20.35
CA ILE A 378 -6.57 -10.60 19.97
C ILE A 378 -7.59 -10.02 18.97
N ALA A 379 -8.05 -10.81 17.99
CA ALA A 379 -9.06 -10.37 17.03
C ALA A 379 -10.39 -9.98 17.70
N HIS A 380 -10.79 -10.67 18.77
CA HIS A 380 -11.94 -10.27 19.58
C HIS A 380 -11.76 -8.94 20.34
N LEU A 381 -10.56 -8.35 20.34
CA LEU A 381 -10.28 -7.08 21.02
C LEU A 381 -10.15 -5.91 20.01
N GLU A 382 -10.37 -6.15 18.74
CA GLU A 382 -10.40 -5.14 17.68
C GLU A 382 -11.81 -4.59 17.51
N ASP A 383 -12.07 -3.33 17.93
CA ASP A 383 -13.39 -2.67 17.77
C ASP A 383 -13.46 -1.87 16.48
N GLU A 384 -13.44 -2.56 15.33
CA GLU A 384 -13.48 -1.92 14.03
C GLU A 384 -14.64 -0.91 13.87
N GLN A 385 -15.82 -1.23 14.38
CA GLN A 385 -16.97 -0.31 14.32
C GLN A 385 -16.73 0.94 15.18
N GLY A 386 -16.09 0.76 16.31
CA GLY A 386 -15.66 1.85 17.18
C GLY A 386 -14.67 2.76 16.47
N TYR A 387 -13.66 2.19 15.81
CA TYR A 387 -12.64 2.92 15.05
C TYR A 387 -13.23 3.72 13.89
N ILE A 388 -14.00 3.07 13.01
CA ILE A 388 -14.67 3.74 11.89
C ILE A 388 -15.52 4.93 12.37
N LYS A 389 -16.21 4.79 13.50
CA LYS A 389 -17.03 5.85 14.05
C LYS A 389 -16.24 6.94 14.75
N ALA A 390 -15.24 6.58 15.57
CA ALA A 390 -14.53 7.51 16.45
C ALA A 390 -13.42 8.23 15.69
N PHE A 391 -12.62 7.49 14.93
CA PHE A 391 -11.40 7.95 14.30
C PHE A 391 -11.63 8.32 12.83
N PHE A 392 -12.31 7.47 12.05
CA PHE A 392 -12.52 7.74 10.62
C PHE A 392 -13.72 8.67 10.32
N GLY A 393 -14.51 9.04 11.33
CA GLY A 393 -15.71 9.84 11.12
C GLY A 393 -16.75 9.20 10.17
N GLY A 394 -16.67 7.90 9.97
CA GLY A 394 -17.49 7.12 9.05
C GLY A 394 -16.87 6.94 7.65
N ALA A 395 -15.64 7.42 7.42
CA ALA A 395 -14.91 7.28 6.17
C ALA A 395 -14.05 6.01 6.16
N GLY A 396 -14.69 4.86 6.08
CA GLY A 396 -14.02 3.56 6.06
C GLY A 396 -14.98 2.40 6.12
N GLY A 397 -14.45 1.20 5.94
CA GLY A 397 -15.16 -0.06 5.94
C GLY A 397 -14.53 -1.08 6.89
N GLN A 398 -15.33 -2.03 7.35
CA GLN A 398 -14.81 -3.17 8.11
C GLN A 398 -14.07 -4.13 7.19
N ALA A 399 -12.92 -4.64 7.66
CA ALA A 399 -12.07 -5.57 6.94
C ALA A 399 -11.62 -6.72 7.84
N TYR A 400 -12.08 -7.91 7.58
CA TYR A 400 -11.84 -9.09 8.41
C TYR A 400 -10.78 -10.03 7.84
N GLY A 401 -10.24 -9.70 6.67
CA GLY A 401 -9.28 -10.53 5.95
C GLY A 401 -8.54 -9.73 4.88
N PRO A 402 -7.68 -10.38 4.10
CA PRO A 402 -6.77 -9.69 3.18
C PRO A 402 -7.44 -9.16 1.91
N ILE A 403 -8.71 -9.44 1.67
CA ILE A 403 -9.43 -8.90 0.51
C ILE A 403 -10.63 -8.11 1.01
N PRO A 404 -10.68 -6.79 0.80
CA PRO A 404 -11.75 -5.95 1.29
C PRO A 404 -13.11 -6.34 0.70
N ALA A 405 -14.17 -6.14 1.49
CA ALA A 405 -15.53 -6.29 1.02
C ALA A 405 -15.95 -5.15 0.07
N VAL A 406 -15.33 -3.99 0.22
CA VAL A 406 -15.57 -2.75 -0.55
C VAL A 406 -14.23 -2.08 -0.81
N PRO A 407 -13.88 -1.78 -2.09
CA PRO A 407 -14.66 -2.05 -3.29
C PRO A 407 -14.73 -3.55 -3.62
N THR A 408 -15.86 -4.00 -4.09
CA THR A 408 -16.03 -5.40 -4.47
C THR A 408 -15.24 -5.73 -5.73
N SER A 409 -14.52 -6.83 -5.73
CA SER A 409 -13.80 -7.38 -6.89
C SER A 409 -14.36 -8.76 -7.28
N PRO A 410 -13.99 -9.30 -8.46
CA PRO A 410 -14.30 -10.68 -8.82
C PRO A 410 -13.73 -11.70 -7.80
N TYR A 411 -12.75 -11.31 -7.03
CA TYR A 411 -12.02 -12.14 -6.06
C TYR A 411 -12.49 -11.98 -4.62
N THR A 412 -13.35 -11.02 -4.31
CA THR A 412 -13.92 -10.86 -2.97
C THR A 412 -14.67 -12.13 -2.56
N PRO A 413 -14.29 -12.81 -1.46
CA PRO A 413 -14.98 -14.00 -0.99
C PRO A 413 -16.35 -13.65 -0.41
N ALA A 414 -17.26 -14.61 -0.38
CA ALA A 414 -18.64 -14.37 0.10
C ALA A 414 -18.70 -14.08 1.61
N ASP A 415 -17.72 -14.50 2.36
CA ASP A 415 -17.55 -14.32 3.80
C ASP A 415 -16.77 -13.05 4.18
N ALA A 416 -16.26 -12.28 3.22
CA ALA A 416 -15.56 -11.00 3.48
C ALA A 416 -16.37 -9.98 4.31
N VAL A 417 -17.71 -10.13 4.34
CA VAL A 417 -18.63 -9.29 5.12
C VAL A 417 -18.99 -9.89 6.49
N THR A 418 -18.39 -11.02 6.84
CA THR A 418 -18.73 -11.78 8.06
C THR A 418 -17.55 -11.73 9.01
N ASP A 419 -17.74 -11.05 10.12
CA ASP A 419 -16.74 -11.03 11.19
C ASP A 419 -16.68 -12.41 11.88
N PRO A 420 -15.56 -13.14 11.77
CA PRO A 420 -15.42 -14.41 12.46
C PRO A 420 -15.15 -14.26 13.95
N TYR A 421 -14.68 -13.08 14.40
CA TYR A 421 -14.27 -12.79 15.77
C TYR A 421 -14.82 -11.44 16.25
N PRO A 422 -16.17 -11.28 16.36
CA PRO A 422 -16.78 -10.00 16.73
C PRO A 422 -16.19 -9.43 18.03
N PHE A 423 -16.04 -8.12 18.09
CA PHE A 423 -15.51 -7.43 19.25
C PHE A 423 -16.20 -7.87 20.55
N SER A 424 -15.43 -8.47 21.45
CA SER A 424 -15.91 -8.99 22.73
C SER A 424 -14.75 -9.29 23.69
N VAL A 425 -14.47 -8.39 24.59
CA VAL A 425 -13.50 -8.62 25.68
C VAL A 425 -13.85 -9.88 26.49
N ALA A 426 -15.13 -10.19 26.65
CA ALA A 426 -15.60 -11.37 27.38
C ALA A 426 -15.25 -12.68 26.65
N ASP A 427 -15.34 -12.70 25.31
CA ASP A 427 -14.99 -13.88 24.51
C ASP A 427 -13.47 -14.09 24.48
N ALA A 428 -12.69 -13.01 24.35
CA ALA A 428 -11.24 -13.06 24.49
C ALA A 428 -10.81 -13.66 25.84
N ILE A 429 -11.35 -13.16 26.95
CA ILE A 429 -11.11 -13.71 28.31
C ILE A 429 -11.51 -15.16 28.40
N SER A 430 -12.67 -15.55 27.87
CA SER A 430 -13.16 -16.92 27.88
C SER A 430 -12.24 -17.86 27.13
N LEU A 431 -11.75 -17.41 25.97
CA LEU A 431 -10.83 -18.16 25.12
C LEU A 431 -9.49 -18.39 25.83
N LEU A 432 -8.89 -17.34 26.39
CA LEU A 432 -7.64 -17.42 27.16
C LEU A 432 -7.79 -18.35 28.37
N ARG A 433 -8.86 -18.18 29.15
CA ARG A 433 -9.12 -19.03 30.33
C ARG A 433 -9.28 -20.51 29.96
N SER A 434 -9.97 -20.81 28.86
CA SER A 434 -10.18 -22.18 28.40
C SER A 434 -8.88 -22.87 27.97
N HIS A 435 -7.84 -22.07 27.64
CA HIS A 435 -6.52 -22.54 27.26
C HIS A 435 -5.46 -22.38 28.38
N GLY A 436 -5.88 -22.36 29.64
CA GLY A 436 -4.97 -22.49 30.79
C GLY A 436 -4.26 -21.21 31.20
N TRP A 437 -4.76 -20.04 30.80
CA TRP A 437 -4.28 -18.76 31.29
C TRP A 437 -4.96 -18.37 32.60
N THR A 438 -4.18 -17.84 33.54
CA THR A 438 -4.71 -17.18 34.75
C THR A 438 -5.07 -15.74 34.37
N ILE A 439 -6.36 -15.45 34.41
CA ILE A 439 -6.87 -14.14 34.00
C ILE A 439 -6.65 -13.09 35.11
N ASN A 440 -6.06 -11.97 34.73
CA ASN A 440 -5.78 -10.82 35.61
C ASN A 440 -6.10 -9.50 34.90
N THR A 441 -7.35 -9.12 34.84
CA THR A 441 -7.82 -7.88 34.18
C THR A 441 -7.35 -6.57 34.84
N SER A 442 -6.60 -6.65 35.93
CA SER A 442 -5.95 -5.52 36.58
C SER A 442 -4.42 -5.54 36.44
N GLY A 443 -3.93 -6.43 35.59
CA GLY A 443 -2.50 -6.64 35.35
C GLY A 443 -2.32 -7.54 34.15
N THR A 444 -1.31 -8.41 34.16
CA THR A 444 -0.99 -9.29 33.03
C THR A 444 -1.37 -10.72 33.32
N ASP A 445 -2.02 -11.35 32.37
CA ASP A 445 -2.32 -12.78 32.37
C ASP A 445 -1.03 -13.61 32.34
N THR A 446 -1.03 -14.75 32.99
CA THR A 446 0.10 -15.67 32.99
C THR A 446 -0.32 -17.09 32.64
N CYS A 447 0.52 -17.81 31.92
CA CYS A 447 0.29 -19.22 31.66
C CYS A 447 0.26 -20.00 32.98
N ALA A 448 -0.88 -20.55 33.36
CA ALA A 448 -1.00 -21.38 34.57
C ALA A 448 -0.60 -22.82 34.32
N LYS A 449 -0.80 -23.34 33.11
CA LYS A 449 -0.59 -24.75 32.78
C LYS A 449 0.10 -24.89 31.42
N ALA A 450 1.40 -25.18 31.45
CA ALA A 450 2.17 -25.48 30.24
C ALA A 450 1.74 -26.81 29.61
N GLY A 451 1.81 -26.92 28.30
CA GLY A 451 1.53 -28.14 27.54
C GLY A 451 0.57 -27.90 26.37
N THR A 452 0.20 -28.99 25.68
CA THR A 452 -0.60 -28.97 24.44
C THR A 452 -1.98 -29.65 24.58
N GLY A 453 -2.33 -30.06 25.80
CA GLY A 453 -3.60 -30.69 26.10
C GLY A 453 -4.74 -29.67 26.32
N PRO A 454 -5.97 -30.15 26.51
CA PRO A 454 -7.09 -29.26 26.83
C PRO A 454 -6.82 -28.44 28.11
N GLY A 455 -7.02 -27.13 28.02
CA GLY A 455 -6.75 -26.22 29.12
C GLY A 455 -5.27 -26.00 29.43
N GLU A 456 -4.39 -26.17 28.44
CA GLU A 456 -2.96 -25.89 28.50
C GLU A 456 -2.60 -24.78 27.49
N CYS A 457 -1.58 -23.95 27.83
CA CYS A 457 -1.29 -22.71 27.11
C CYS A 457 -0.73 -22.92 25.69
N GLY A 458 -0.26 -24.10 25.36
CA GLY A 458 0.28 -24.40 24.04
C GLY A 458 1.73 -24.87 24.06
N ALA A 459 2.18 -25.34 22.91
CA ALA A 459 3.53 -25.84 22.73
C ALA A 459 4.57 -24.75 22.99
N GLY A 460 5.60 -25.07 23.74
CA GLY A 460 6.73 -24.16 23.98
C GLY A 460 6.46 -23.01 24.95
N ILE A 461 5.28 -22.92 25.55
CA ILE A 461 4.92 -21.87 26.50
C ILE A 461 5.10 -22.37 27.93
N PRO A 462 6.10 -21.88 28.68
CA PRO A 462 6.32 -22.27 30.07
C PRO A 462 5.20 -21.76 31.00
N ALA A 463 4.99 -22.50 32.13
CA ALA A 463 4.13 -21.98 33.18
C ALA A 463 4.73 -20.67 33.77
N GLY A 464 3.91 -19.69 34.00
CA GLY A 464 4.31 -18.37 34.47
C GLY A 464 4.69 -17.38 33.36
N THR A 465 4.75 -17.79 32.09
CA THR A 465 4.96 -16.86 30.96
C THR A 465 3.84 -15.80 30.92
N PRO A 466 4.17 -14.49 30.92
CA PRO A 466 3.17 -13.45 30.87
C PRO A 466 2.67 -13.21 29.42
N LEU A 467 1.41 -12.84 29.25
CA LEU A 467 0.90 -12.27 28.00
C LEU A 467 1.28 -10.80 27.91
N ALA A 468 2.55 -10.53 27.63
CA ALA A 468 3.09 -9.20 27.51
C ALA A 468 4.07 -9.12 26.33
N PHE A 469 3.85 -8.20 25.41
CA PHE A 469 4.67 -8.02 24.21
C PHE A 469 4.66 -6.56 23.75
N ASN A 470 5.62 -6.21 22.88
CA ASN A 470 5.70 -4.88 22.30
C ASN A 470 5.00 -4.82 20.94
N LEU A 471 4.51 -3.63 20.62
CA LEU A 471 4.01 -3.25 19.30
C LEU A 471 4.73 -1.99 18.86
N ILE A 472 5.47 -2.06 17.75
CA ILE A 472 6.03 -0.89 17.09
C ILE A 472 5.05 -0.41 16.03
N TYR A 473 4.87 0.93 15.91
CA TYR A 473 3.90 1.47 14.95
C TYR A 473 4.39 2.75 14.30
N SER A 474 3.89 3.00 13.08
CA SER A 474 4.16 4.21 12.33
C SER A 474 3.42 5.41 12.92
N THR A 475 4.11 6.56 12.98
CA THR A 475 3.50 7.83 13.40
C THR A 475 2.77 8.56 12.28
N SER A 476 2.79 8.02 11.07
CA SER A 476 2.09 8.59 9.91
C SER A 476 1.51 7.45 9.05
N PRO A 477 0.23 7.54 8.72
CA PRO A 477 -0.76 8.53 9.20
C PRO A 477 -1.03 8.41 10.71
N ALA A 478 -1.47 9.51 11.33
CA ALA A 478 -1.67 9.59 12.78
C ALA A 478 -2.71 8.59 13.32
N ILE A 479 -3.65 8.19 12.47
CA ILE A 479 -4.72 7.25 12.76
C ILE A 479 -4.20 5.90 13.30
N ILE A 480 -3.08 5.41 12.79
CA ILE A 480 -2.45 4.16 13.26
C ILE A 480 -2.18 4.23 14.77
N GLY A 481 -1.67 5.38 15.25
CA GLY A 481 -1.42 5.59 16.67
C GLY A 481 -2.67 5.59 17.54
N GLU A 482 -3.80 6.03 17.00
CA GLU A 482 -5.10 6.01 17.69
C GLU A 482 -5.63 4.57 17.79
N GLU A 483 -5.60 3.81 16.71
CA GLU A 483 -6.03 2.41 16.64
C GLU A 483 -5.23 1.51 17.58
N VAL A 484 -3.90 1.53 17.50
CA VAL A 484 -3.07 0.69 18.38
C VAL A 484 -3.16 1.09 19.85
N THR A 485 -3.47 2.36 20.16
CA THR A 485 -3.70 2.83 21.52
C THR A 485 -4.99 2.25 22.08
N ASP A 486 -6.04 2.22 21.29
CA ASP A 486 -7.31 1.62 21.68
C ASP A 486 -7.17 0.10 21.80
N LEU A 487 -6.57 -0.57 20.82
CA LEU A 487 -6.27 -2.00 20.89
C LEU A 487 -5.50 -2.36 22.17
N ALA A 488 -4.49 -1.59 22.54
CA ALA A 488 -3.72 -1.82 23.77
C ALA A 488 -4.58 -1.65 25.03
N SER A 489 -5.55 -0.74 25.03
CA SER A 489 -6.50 -0.52 26.12
C SER A 489 -7.49 -1.70 26.25
N GLU A 490 -8.06 -2.16 25.14
CA GLU A 490 -8.95 -3.31 25.13
C GLU A 490 -8.20 -4.60 25.50
N ALA A 491 -6.98 -4.77 25.02
CA ALA A 491 -6.10 -5.87 25.39
C ALA A 491 -5.82 -5.90 26.91
N ALA A 492 -5.54 -4.74 27.52
CA ALA A 492 -5.37 -4.61 28.96
C ALA A 492 -6.64 -5.02 29.74
N SER A 493 -7.82 -4.72 29.20
CA SER A 493 -9.11 -5.13 29.79
C SER A 493 -9.30 -6.64 29.79
N ALA A 494 -8.63 -7.36 28.89
CA ALA A 494 -8.59 -8.83 28.84
C ALA A 494 -7.40 -9.45 29.59
N GLY A 495 -6.48 -8.63 30.14
CA GLY A 495 -5.27 -9.09 30.82
C GLY A 495 -4.06 -9.28 29.90
N ILE A 496 -4.11 -8.80 28.66
CA ILE A 496 -2.99 -8.76 27.73
C ILE A 496 -2.29 -7.42 27.82
N THR A 497 -0.96 -7.39 28.01
CA THR A 497 -0.19 -6.14 28.06
C THR A 497 0.51 -5.89 26.74
N ILE A 498 0.16 -4.82 26.03
CA ILE A 498 0.84 -4.38 24.82
C ILE A 498 1.63 -3.10 25.14
N HIS A 499 2.95 -3.15 24.90
CA HIS A 499 3.86 -2.01 25.08
C HIS A 499 4.05 -1.30 23.75
N LEU A 500 3.46 -0.13 23.60
CA LEU A 500 3.51 0.65 22.37
C LEU A 500 4.85 1.39 22.21
N GLN A 501 5.41 1.34 21.01
CA GLN A 501 6.60 2.07 20.61
C GLN A 501 6.36 2.71 19.24
N SER A 502 6.38 4.04 19.17
CA SER A 502 6.22 4.74 17.89
C SER A 502 7.54 4.92 17.14
N SER A 503 7.47 4.91 15.82
CA SER A 503 8.59 5.24 14.92
C SER A 503 8.05 5.91 13.65
N ASN A 504 8.93 6.41 12.78
CA ASN A 504 8.51 6.85 11.45
C ASN A 504 8.45 5.66 10.49
N TYR A 505 7.59 5.76 9.49
CA TYR A 505 7.36 4.75 8.46
C TYR A 505 8.67 4.23 7.84
N ASN A 506 9.48 5.12 7.29
CA ASN A 506 10.74 4.72 6.63
C ASN A 506 11.72 3.98 7.55
N TYR A 507 11.70 4.27 8.85
CA TYR A 507 12.54 3.54 9.80
C TYR A 507 12.03 2.12 10.01
N ILE A 508 10.72 1.93 10.07
CA ILE A 508 10.10 0.62 10.22
C ILE A 508 10.49 -0.24 9.03
N ILE A 509 10.07 0.11 7.83
CA ILE A 509 10.35 -0.68 6.61
C ILE A 509 11.84 -0.84 6.29
N THR A 510 12.71 0.04 6.78
CA THR A 510 14.17 -0.11 6.53
C THR A 510 14.84 -1.11 7.48
N TYR A 511 14.33 -1.28 8.70
CA TYR A 511 15.07 -1.99 9.74
C TYR A 511 14.31 -3.15 10.39
N TYR A 512 12.99 -3.19 10.29
CA TYR A 512 12.15 -4.21 10.91
C TYR A 512 11.55 -5.17 9.90
N ASP A 513 11.29 -4.73 8.67
CA ASP A 513 10.74 -5.59 7.61
C ASP A 513 11.82 -6.52 7.04
N ASP A 514 11.43 -7.67 6.54
CA ASP A 514 12.26 -8.63 5.82
C ASP A 514 11.75 -8.72 4.35
N PRO A 515 12.59 -8.57 3.33
CA PRO A 515 14.06 -8.49 3.38
C PRO A 515 14.60 -7.07 3.64
N VAL A 516 15.52 -6.98 4.59
CA VAL A 516 16.23 -5.74 4.86
C VAL A 516 17.27 -5.45 3.76
N PRO A 517 17.34 -4.21 3.22
CA PRO A 517 18.33 -3.86 2.22
C PRO A 517 19.77 -4.14 2.65
N THR A 518 20.63 -4.57 1.72
CA THR A 518 22.02 -4.90 1.99
C THR A 518 22.76 -3.75 2.71
N GLY A 519 23.44 -4.09 3.79
CA GLY A 519 24.18 -3.14 4.62
C GLY A 519 23.35 -2.46 5.72
N LYS A 520 22.08 -2.78 5.84
CA LYS A 520 21.24 -2.38 6.96
C LYS A 520 21.15 -3.52 7.98
N PRO A 521 21.13 -3.24 9.29
CA PRO A 521 20.92 -4.25 10.30
C PRO A 521 19.40 -4.55 10.43
N TYR A 522 19.02 -5.81 10.23
CA TYR A 522 17.67 -6.25 10.58
C TYR A 522 17.48 -6.29 12.09
N ILE A 523 16.40 -5.69 12.57
CA ILE A 523 16.07 -5.66 14.01
C ILE A 523 14.94 -6.67 14.27
N ASN A 524 15.30 -7.94 14.32
CA ASN A 524 14.37 -9.02 14.63
C ASN A 524 14.15 -9.14 16.16
N LYS A 525 13.53 -8.13 16.75
CA LYS A 525 13.16 -8.09 18.18
C LYS A 525 11.90 -7.24 18.38
N TRP A 526 10.91 -7.49 17.59
CA TRP A 526 9.59 -6.91 17.69
C TRP A 526 8.57 -8.04 17.69
N ALA A 527 7.52 -7.89 18.47
CA ALA A 527 6.47 -8.90 18.57
C ALA A 527 5.34 -8.60 17.60
N MET A 528 4.88 -7.36 17.58
CA MET A 528 3.83 -6.84 16.71
C MET A 528 4.30 -5.56 16.06
N GLU A 529 3.81 -5.29 14.86
CA GLU A 529 4.13 -4.12 14.06
C GLU A 529 2.91 -3.62 13.32
N ASP A 530 2.78 -2.28 13.23
CA ASP A 530 1.72 -1.62 12.48
C ASP A 530 2.28 -0.42 11.71
N PHE A 531 2.38 -0.55 10.40
CA PHE A 531 2.72 0.53 9.49
C PHE A 531 1.55 0.88 8.54
N GLY A 532 0.36 0.30 8.77
CA GLY A 532 -0.84 0.36 7.95
C GLY A 532 -1.09 -0.97 7.26
N GLY A 533 -0.78 -1.09 5.99
CA GLY A 533 -1.04 -2.32 5.25
C GLY A 533 -0.52 -2.28 3.83
N PHE A 534 -0.99 -3.22 3.02
CA PHE A 534 -0.61 -3.36 1.62
C PHE A 534 -1.75 -3.01 0.67
N VAL A 535 -1.40 -2.31 -0.40
CA VAL A 535 -2.30 -2.08 -1.52
C VAL A 535 -2.41 -3.37 -2.34
N ASP A 536 -3.62 -3.87 -2.52
CA ASP A 536 -3.87 -5.02 -3.38
C ASP A 536 -3.73 -4.65 -4.86
N SER A 537 -3.18 -5.56 -5.64
CA SER A 537 -3.35 -5.52 -7.10
C SER A 537 -4.78 -5.90 -7.49
N THR A 538 -5.13 -5.78 -8.78
CA THR A 538 -6.44 -6.25 -9.24
C THR A 538 -6.63 -7.76 -9.11
N TYR A 539 -5.54 -8.51 -8.93
CA TYR A 539 -5.53 -9.93 -8.56
C TYR A 539 -4.98 -10.07 -7.13
N PRO A 540 -5.81 -9.96 -6.08
CA PRO A 540 -5.37 -9.78 -4.70
C PRO A 540 -4.90 -11.08 -4.05
N THR A 541 -3.78 -11.61 -4.52
CA THR A 541 -3.10 -12.75 -3.86
C THR A 541 -2.16 -12.23 -2.78
N THR A 542 -2.07 -12.95 -1.68
CA THR A 542 -1.16 -12.62 -0.58
C THR A 542 0.20 -13.32 -0.72
N LEU A 543 0.62 -13.60 -1.96
CA LEU A 543 1.85 -14.33 -2.26
C LEU A 543 3.10 -13.72 -1.62
N GLY A 544 3.23 -12.40 -1.66
CA GLY A 544 4.33 -11.68 -1.03
C GLY A 544 4.27 -11.70 0.49
N VAL A 545 3.07 -11.55 1.06
CA VAL A 545 2.86 -11.19 2.48
C VAL A 545 2.69 -12.40 3.40
N PHE A 546 1.89 -13.41 3.02
CA PHE A 546 1.56 -14.54 3.90
C PHE A 546 2.04 -15.90 3.38
N ASN A 547 2.81 -15.96 2.31
CA ASN A 547 3.47 -17.18 1.88
C ASN A 547 4.86 -17.29 2.54
N GLY A 548 5.23 -18.46 3.05
CA GLY A 548 6.48 -18.66 3.80
C GLY A 548 7.74 -18.06 3.16
N PRO A 549 7.96 -18.15 1.84
CA PRO A 549 9.08 -17.49 1.15
C PRO A 549 8.74 -16.12 0.56
N GLY A 550 7.60 -15.51 0.91
CA GLY A 550 7.20 -14.20 0.39
C GLY A 550 8.21 -13.11 0.70
N ALA A 551 8.40 -12.18 -0.22
CA ALA A 551 9.38 -11.10 -0.07
C ALA A 551 8.96 -10.03 0.95
N GLU A 552 7.67 -9.94 1.20
CA GLU A 552 7.04 -8.98 2.14
C GLU A 552 6.41 -9.71 3.33
N ASN A 553 6.88 -10.93 3.62
CA ASN A 553 6.44 -11.72 4.77
C ASN A 553 7.25 -11.35 6.03
N GLU A 554 7.10 -10.13 6.47
CA GLU A 554 7.89 -9.48 7.52
C GLU A 554 7.85 -10.25 8.84
N GLY A 555 6.72 -10.86 9.12
CA GLY A 555 6.49 -11.64 10.34
C GLY A 555 6.93 -13.11 10.29
N ASP A 556 7.57 -13.58 9.22
CA ASP A 556 7.95 -15.00 9.05
C ASP A 556 6.77 -15.98 9.21
N TYR A 557 5.55 -15.58 8.79
CA TYR A 557 4.41 -16.50 8.81
C TYR A 557 4.63 -17.65 7.84
N ASN A 558 4.55 -18.88 8.31
CA ASN A 558 4.80 -20.06 7.49
C ASN A 558 3.84 -21.20 7.87
N ASN A 559 2.67 -21.19 7.26
CA ASN A 559 1.65 -22.23 7.46
C ASN A 559 1.53 -23.07 6.19
N PRO A 560 1.75 -24.40 6.26
CA PRO A 560 1.69 -25.26 5.06
C PRO A 560 0.37 -25.22 4.30
N THR A 561 -0.77 -25.02 4.99
CA THR A 561 -2.09 -24.91 4.35
C THR A 561 -2.24 -23.56 3.65
N ALA A 562 -1.87 -22.47 4.31
CA ALA A 562 -1.83 -21.13 3.69
C ALA A 562 -0.94 -21.16 2.45
N ASN A 563 0.31 -21.61 2.58
CA ASN A 563 1.25 -21.69 1.46
C ASN A 563 0.68 -22.49 0.29
N ALA A 564 0.00 -23.62 0.56
CA ALA A 564 -0.61 -24.42 -0.50
C ALA A 564 -1.77 -23.70 -1.21
N LEU A 565 -2.62 -22.95 -0.48
CA LEU A 565 -3.72 -22.18 -1.04
C LEU A 565 -3.20 -20.98 -1.84
N ILE A 566 -2.24 -20.25 -1.29
CA ILE A 566 -1.59 -19.10 -1.94
C ILE A 566 -0.89 -19.56 -3.24
N ASN A 567 -0.10 -20.62 -3.19
CA ASN A 567 0.52 -21.16 -4.39
C ASN A 567 -0.52 -21.63 -5.43
N ALA A 568 -1.67 -22.16 -4.98
CA ALA A 568 -2.74 -22.58 -5.90
C ALA A 568 -3.47 -21.39 -6.56
N SER A 569 -3.40 -20.18 -5.98
CA SER A 569 -3.97 -18.97 -6.60
C SER A 569 -3.11 -18.47 -7.76
N VAL A 570 -1.81 -18.69 -7.73
CA VAL A 570 -0.86 -18.18 -8.76
C VAL A 570 -0.46 -19.25 -9.78
N VAL A 571 -0.53 -20.55 -9.45
CA VAL A 571 -0.20 -21.65 -10.33
C VAL A 571 -1.47 -22.33 -10.85
N GLY A 572 -1.62 -22.37 -12.18
CA GLY A 572 -2.80 -22.95 -12.84
C GLY A 572 -3.99 -21.98 -12.91
N GLY A 573 -5.08 -22.40 -13.51
CA GLY A 573 -6.22 -21.55 -13.86
C GLY A 573 -7.43 -21.69 -12.92
N ASN A 574 -7.25 -21.86 -11.61
CA ASN A 574 -8.38 -21.95 -10.68
C ASN A 574 -8.88 -20.56 -10.25
N PRO A 575 -10.02 -20.06 -10.77
CA PRO A 575 -10.50 -18.70 -10.46
C PRO A 575 -11.04 -18.54 -9.03
N THR A 576 -11.18 -19.64 -8.29
CA THR A 576 -11.68 -19.61 -6.90
C THR A 576 -10.58 -19.76 -5.86
N ALA A 577 -9.33 -19.97 -6.28
CA ALA A 577 -8.22 -20.22 -5.36
C ALA A 577 -7.93 -19.00 -4.47
N VAL A 578 -7.95 -17.79 -5.03
CA VAL A 578 -7.79 -16.54 -4.26
C VAL A 578 -8.86 -16.41 -3.18
N LYS A 579 -10.13 -16.74 -3.47
CA LYS A 579 -11.20 -16.71 -2.47
C LYS A 579 -10.98 -17.72 -1.33
N ALA A 580 -10.48 -18.91 -1.67
CA ALA A 580 -10.20 -19.95 -0.67
C ALA A 580 -8.98 -19.57 0.20
N GLU A 581 -7.97 -18.94 -0.38
CA GLU A 581 -6.84 -18.34 0.31
C GLU A 581 -7.34 -17.27 1.29
N ALA A 582 -8.09 -16.29 0.81
CA ALA A 582 -8.60 -15.19 1.63
C ALA A 582 -9.46 -15.68 2.80
N SER A 583 -10.44 -16.57 2.55
CA SER A 583 -11.27 -17.14 3.62
C SER A 583 -10.43 -17.89 4.66
N PHE A 584 -9.41 -18.65 4.23
CA PHE A 584 -8.52 -19.34 5.16
C PHE A 584 -7.72 -18.35 6.04
N LEU A 585 -7.18 -17.29 5.45
CA LEU A 585 -6.41 -16.28 6.18
C LEU A 585 -7.29 -15.48 7.14
N THR A 586 -8.52 -15.14 6.74
CA THR A 586 -9.53 -14.52 7.60
C THR A 586 -9.81 -15.36 8.86
N GLU A 587 -9.94 -16.68 8.73
CA GLU A 587 -10.16 -17.58 9.88
C GLU A 587 -8.89 -17.79 10.73
N ASN A 588 -7.70 -17.73 10.12
CA ASN A 588 -6.44 -18.07 10.77
C ASN A 588 -5.67 -16.85 11.31
N GLN A 589 -6.06 -15.62 10.93
CA GLN A 589 -5.49 -14.38 11.44
C GLN A 589 -3.95 -14.39 11.46
N PRO A 590 -3.25 -14.46 10.31
CA PRO A 590 -1.78 -14.41 10.28
C PRO A 590 -1.22 -13.05 10.71
N GLY A 591 -2.01 -12.01 10.63
CA GLY A 591 -1.95 -10.70 11.25
C GLY A 591 -3.32 -10.34 11.80
N LEU A 592 -3.43 -9.28 12.57
CA LEU A 592 -4.71 -8.71 12.99
C LEU A 592 -5.18 -7.78 11.89
N PHE A 593 -6.19 -8.19 11.13
CA PHE A 593 -6.80 -7.31 10.13
C PHE A 593 -7.52 -6.16 10.82
N GLN A 594 -7.41 -4.97 10.24
CA GLN A 594 -7.94 -3.72 10.77
C GLN A 594 -8.89 -3.09 9.74
N PRO A 595 -9.78 -2.16 10.14
CA PRO A 595 -10.70 -1.54 9.19
C PRO A 595 -9.95 -0.75 8.13
N ASP A 596 -10.47 -0.80 6.89
CA ASP A 596 -9.93 -0.04 5.78
C ASP A 596 -10.47 1.38 5.78
N VAL A 597 -9.58 2.35 5.62
CA VAL A 597 -9.92 3.76 5.54
C VAL A 597 -10.33 4.16 4.12
N ASP A 598 -11.27 5.09 3.99
CA ASP A 598 -11.52 5.74 2.70
C ASP A 598 -10.45 6.79 2.43
N TYR A 599 -9.99 6.86 1.19
CA TYR A 599 -9.23 8.02 0.70
C TYR A 599 -10.16 9.21 0.50
N VAL A 600 -9.79 10.37 0.99
CA VAL A 600 -10.63 11.58 0.88
C VAL A 600 -9.93 12.63 0.03
N ALA A 601 -10.21 12.58 -1.27
CA ALA A 601 -9.65 13.53 -2.22
C ALA A 601 -10.36 14.89 -2.15
N VAL A 602 -9.59 15.96 -2.28
CA VAL A 602 -10.10 17.32 -2.43
C VAL A 602 -9.51 17.96 -3.69
N TRP A 603 -10.34 18.68 -4.45
CA TRP A 603 -9.87 19.44 -5.61
C TRP A 603 -10.74 20.67 -5.86
N LYS A 604 -10.16 21.72 -6.43
CA LYS A 604 -10.90 22.95 -6.73
C LYS A 604 -12.08 22.70 -7.66
N LYS A 605 -13.20 23.38 -7.41
CA LYS A 605 -14.44 23.20 -8.17
C LYS A 605 -14.33 23.60 -9.65
N ASP A 606 -13.38 24.47 -10.00
CA ASP A 606 -13.08 24.88 -11.37
C ASP A 606 -12.08 23.95 -12.08
N LEU A 607 -11.49 22.97 -11.37
CA LEU A 607 -10.66 21.92 -11.97
C LEU A 607 -11.54 20.71 -12.31
N SER A 608 -11.59 20.35 -13.58
CA SER A 608 -12.26 19.17 -14.10
C SER A 608 -11.23 18.10 -14.46
N GLY A 609 -11.65 16.84 -14.39
CA GLY A 609 -10.80 15.68 -14.71
C GLY A 609 -10.50 14.77 -13.50
N PRO A 610 -10.22 15.28 -12.30
CA PRO A 610 -9.99 14.40 -11.15
C PRO A 610 -11.10 13.36 -10.95
N GLN A 611 -12.36 13.76 -11.00
CA GLN A 611 -13.53 12.88 -10.83
C GLN A 611 -13.63 11.73 -11.85
N ALA A 612 -12.91 11.80 -12.97
CA ALA A 612 -12.92 10.77 -14.02
C ALA A 612 -11.65 9.91 -14.02
N SER A 613 -10.73 10.16 -13.09
CA SER A 613 -9.40 9.59 -13.13
C SER A 613 -8.92 9.07 -11.76
N PHE A 614 -9.83 8.83 -10.82
CA PHE A 614 -9.48 8.14 -9.57
C PHE A 614 -9.01 6.72 -9.85
N ALA A 615 -7.97 6.31 -9.14
CA ALA A 615 -7.57 4.92 -9.05
C ALA A 615 -7.76 4.45 -7.61
N THR A 616 -8.41 3.32 -7.44
CA THR A 616 -8.62 2.71 -6.13
C THR A 616 -7.41 1.94 -5.63
N LEU A 617 -6.47 1.64 -6.52
CA LEU A 617 -5.28 0.87 -6.16
C LEU A 617 -4.24 1.71 -5.42
N THR A 618 -4.31 3.04 -5.57
CA THR A 618 -3.33 3.93 -4.96
C THR A 618 -3.99 5.17 -4.41
N GLN A 619 -3.45 5.65 -3.31
CA GLN A 619 -3.90 6.86 -2.67
C GLN A 619 -3.74 8.05 -3.63
N LEU A 620 -4.86 8.69 -3.99
CA LEU A 620 -4.88 9.88 -4.84
C LEU A 620 -4.22 9.72 -6.23
N ASN A 621 -4.11 8.52 -6.76
CA ASN A 621 -3.58 8.34 -8.11
C ASN A 621 -4.53 8.97 -9.13
N LEU A 622 -4.30 10.22 -9.38
CA LEU A 622 -5.10 11.06 -10.25
C LEU A 622 -4.32 11.22 -11.55
N ASN A 623 -4.86 10.71 -12.64
CA ASN A 623 -4.22 10.83 -13.96
C ASN A 623 -4.30 12.26 -14.48
N PRO A 624 -3.28 13.11 -14.30
CA PRO A 624 -3.36 14.55 -14.58
C PRO A 624 -3.49 14.89 -16.08
N GLU A 625 -3.27 13.96 -16.98
CA GLU A 625 -3.57 14.15 -18.41
C GLU A 625 -5.07 14.32 -18.71
N TYR A 626 -5.95 13.93 -17.77
CA TYR A 626 -7.39 14.20 -17.87
C TYR A 626 -7.78 15.61 -17.41
N TRP A 627 -6.89 16.31 -16.71
CA TRP A 627 -7.25 17.53 -16.00
C TRP A 627 -7.27 18.77 -16.90
N TYR A 628 -8.18 19.67 -16.62
CA TYR A 628 -8.28 21.00 -17.25
C TYR A 628 -9.08 21.93 -16.37
N PHE A 629 -8.73 23.22 -16.40
CA PHE A 629 -9.54 24.24 -15.74
C PHE A 629 -10.74 24.63 -16.59
N THR A 630 -11.84 25.01 -15.91
CA THR A 630 -13.05 25.60 -16.51
C THR A 630 -13.35 26.91 -15.82
N GLY A 631 -13.68 27.95 -16.58
CA GLY A 631 -13.99 29.29 -16.07
C GLY A 631 -15.39 29.74 -16.37
#